data_6e6419d1e3aa36f04e5e3e8cc90ebdf5
#
_entry.id   6e6419d1e3aa36f04e5e3e8cc90ebdf5
#
_cell.length_a   1.000
_cell.length_b   1.000
_cell.length_c   1.000
_cell.angle_alpha   90.00
_cell.angle_beta   90.00
_cell.angle_gamma   90.00
#
_symmetry.space_group_name_H-M   'P 1'
#
loop_
_entity.id
_entity.type
_entity.pdbx_description
1 polymer ?
#
loop_
_entity_poly.entity_id
_entity_poly.type
_entity_poly.pdbx_seq_one_letter_code
_entity_poly.pdbx_strand_id
1 'polypeptide(L)'
;MIFVIRLFKKKRREVELGKIPEPEIPKNAVDVYELENVKVAITDKYTVIEPPRPEKLDEIIRNVMLCFMKVREGSEEERLLRAFLEYATDVGMSPQEASAAWYHVRNACLRAGKITPFLADPNVEDISCSGSEKPVYIYHSKYGYLPTNVSFTHEELENFVHSVAQKAGFTLSYDSPIVDTTLYDGSRINITISVSREPSFTIRKVKVNPYTPIQLVRNETLTPEMAALLWLAVENRCSLMFIGGTATGKTTAMNATAFFIPPNSKIISIEDTYELLLPHENWTPLITKGEITQLDLVKVALRQRPEYVIVGEARGLEVREMFSAMGIGHTVLTTFHGATAATVFRRLSGEPFLIKREQLTLLDFVVTMAFVGDKRRCVSIDLVGTANGERLVGNIFASRIVGFEDGKFFTKNLKEAFERMGEKSFRSVDAVRKDFEERVRALERFPEDPRSFFGMLGEYCRRRKNV
;
A
#
# COMPACT_ATOMS: atom_id res chain seq x y z
N MET A 1 -1.99 -20.70 20.95
CA MET A 1 -1.58 -21.90 20.19
C MET A 1 -0.31 -22.43 20.85
N ILE A 2 -0.38 -23.58 21.52
CA ILE A 2 0.76 -24.17 22.26
C ILE A 2 1.64 -24.88 21.23
N PHE A 3 2.79 -24.34 20.92
CA PHE A 3 3.80 -25.03 20.11
C PHE A 3 4.64 -25.93 21.02
N VAL A 4 4.33 -27.23 21.04
CA VAL A 4 5.19 -28.25 21.62
C VAL A 4 6.15 -28.72 20.52
N ILE A 5 7.39 -28.23 20.54
CA ILE A 5 8.46 -28.79 19.70
C ILE A 5 9.18 -29.86 20.53
N ARG A 6 8.90 -31.15 20.24
CA ARG A 6 9.69 -32.26 20.79
C ARG A 6 11.11 -32.24 20.19
N LEU A 7 12.07 -31.76 20.96
CA LEU A 7 13.50 -31.81 20.61
C LEU A 7 14.22 -32.88 21.42
N PHE A 8 14.85 -33.79 20.71
CA PHE A 8 15.84 -34.82 21.01
C PHE A 8 16.24 -35.11 22.47
N LYS A 9 16.14 -36.41 22.80
CA LYS A 9 16.53 -37.07 24.04
C LYS A 9 17.98 -36.79 24.46
N LYS A 10 18.15 -35.91 25.44
CA LYS A 10 19.09 -36.05 26.57
C LYS A 10 18.44 -35.32 27.73
N LYS A 11 18.36 -35.98 28.92
CA LYS A 11 17.74 -35.52 30.17
C LYS A 11 18.07 -34.03 30.53
N ARG A 12 17.38 -33.07 29.94
CA ARG A 12 17.28 -31.67 30.37
C ARG A 12 15.80 -31.30 30.38
N ARG A 13 15.37 -30.61 31.42
CA ARG A 13 13.99 -30.11 31.55
C ARG A 13 13.64 -29.26 30.33
N GLU A 14 12.62 -29.66 29.58
CA GLU A 14 12.07 -28.86 28.48
C GLU A 14 11.47 -27.58 29.07
N VAL A 15 11.95 -26.41 28.64
CA VAL A 15 11.33 -25.14 28.99
C VAL A 15 10.17 -24.93 28.03
N GLU A 16 8.95 -25.09 28.54
CA GLU A 16 7.75 -24.67 27.82
C GLU A 16 7.54 -23.16 28.01
N LEU A 17 7.18 -22.45 26.92
CA LEU A 17 6.83 -21.04 27.01
C LEU A 17 5.50 -20.91 27.79
N GLY A 18 5.49 -20.16 28.89
CA GLY A 18 4.34 -19.98 29.77
C GLY A 18 3.39 -18.86 29.28
N LYS A 19 2.17 -18.81 29.86
CA LYS A 19 1.25 -17.69 29.65
C LYS A 19 1.84 -16.41 30.26
N ILE A 20 1.90 -15.35 29.47
CA ILE A 20 2.27 -13.99 29.94
C ILE A 20 1.10 -13.44 30.77
N PRO A 21 1.35 -12.84 31.94
CA PRO A 21 0.30 -12.18 32.73
C PRO A 21 -0.44 -11.13 31.91
N GLU A 22 -1.75 -11.05 32.08
CA GLU A 22 -2.54 -9.99 31.42
C GLU A 22 -2.16 -8.62 31.99
N PRO A 23 -1.72 -7.69 31.13
CA PRO A 23 -1.34 -6.35 31.59
C PRO A 23 -2.57 -5.48 31.84
N GLU A 24 -2.40 -4.47 32.70
CA GLU A 24 -3.46 -3.51 33.03
C GLU A 24 -3.77 -2.61 31.80
N ILE A 25 -5.04 -2.57 31.41
CA ILE A 25 -5.55 -1.71 30.35
C ILE A 25 -5.92 -0.35 30.94
N PRO A 26 -5.54 0.79 30.32
CA PRO A 26 -5.97 2.11 30.76
C PRO A 26 -7.50 2.22 30.85
N LYS A 27 -8.03 2.69 32.00
CA LYS A 27 -9.48 2.76 32.25
C LYS A 27 -10.24 3.74 31.32
N ASN A 28 -9.53 4.67 30.68
CA ASN A 28 -10.06 5.68 29.74
C ASN A 28 -9.84 5.29 28.29
N ALA A 29 -9.53 4.04 27.98
CA ALA A 29 -9.35 3.60 26.60
C ALA A 29 -10.67 3.67 25.82
N VAL A 30 -10.65 4.35 24.68
CA VAL A 30 -11.77 4.46 23.73
C VAL A 30 -11.83 3.28 22.78
N ASP A 31 -10.71 2.58 22.60
CA ASP A 31 -10.60 1.37 21.80
C ASP A 31 -9.53 0.44 22.37
N VAL A 32 -9.75 -0.88 22.33
CA VAL A 32 -8.79 -1.89 22.78
C VAL A 32 -8.88 -3.09 21.87
N TYR A 33 -7.73 -3.53 21.34
CA TYR A 33 -7.67 -4.70 20.47
C TYR A 33 -6.35 -5.46 20.63
N GLU A 34 -6.31 -6.70 20.14
CA GLU A 34 -5.14 -7.57 20.21
C GLU A 34 -4.40 -7.58 18.86
N LEU A 35 -3.07 -7.51 18.95
CA LEU A 35 -2.14 -7.67 17.83
C LEU A 35 -1.15 -8.79 18.14
N GLU A 36 -1.16 -9.87 17.38
CA GLU A 36 -0.26 -11.01 17.59
C GLU A 36 -0.12 -11.42 19.09
N ASN A 37 0.85 -10.82 19.80
CA ASN A 37 1.18 -11.12 21.20
C ASN A 37 1.13 -9.89 22.11
N VAL A 38 0.53 -8.78 21.68
CA VAL A 38 0.39 -7.55 22.46
C VAL A 38 -1.04 -7.03 22.42
N LYS A 39 -1.41 -6.22 23.40
CA LYS A 39 -2.66 -5.46 23.39
C LYS A 39 -2.36 -4.01 23.05
N VAL A 40 -3.28 -3.40 22.30
CA VAL A 40 -3.24 -1.97 21.98
C VAL A 40 -4.40 -1.30 22.68
N ALA A 41 -4.14 -0.21 23.37
CA ALA A 41 -5.15 0.64 23.96
C ALA A 41 -5.02 2.06 23.36
N ILE A 42 -6.13 2.58 22.84
CA ILE A 42 -6.23 3.94 22.30
C ILE A 42 -6.90 4.84 23.33
N THR A 43 -6.21 5.93 23.67
CA THR A 43 -6.72 7.04 24.47
C THR A 43 -6.48 8.34 23.68
N ASP A 44 -5.95 9.38 24.29
CA ASP A 44 -5.23 10.48 23.63
C ASP A 44 -3.85 10.06 23.08
N LYS A 45 -3.46 8.80 23.37
CA LYS A 45 -2.22 8.16 22.95
C LYS A 45 -2.51 6.76 22.42
N TYR A 46 -1.59 6.27 21.56
CA TYR A 46 -1.52 4.88 21.16
C TYR A 46 -0.59 4.14 22.12
N THR A 47 -1.15 3.30 22.97
CA THR A 47 -0.39 2.56 23.97
C THR A 47 -0.25 1.10 23.56
N VAL A 48 0.98 0.66 23.31
CA VAL A 48 1.31 -0.76 23.17
C VAL A 48 1.57 -1.33 24.56
N ILE A 49 0.85 -2.40 24.87
CA ILE A 49 0.97 -3.12 26.12
C ILE A 49 1.73 -4.41 25.82
N GLU A 50 3.04 -4.34 25.99
CA GLU A 50 3.98 -5.42 25.71
C GLU A 50 4.21 -6.31 26.94
N PRO A 51 4.71 -7.56 26.72
CA PRO A 51 5.26 -8.37 27.81
C PRO A 51 6.34 -7.62 28.61
N PRO A 52 6.51 -7.90 29.90
CA PRO A 52 7.56 -7.27 30.70
C PRO A 52 8.93 -7.36 30.04
N ARG A 53 9.61 -6.22 29.88
CA ARG A 53 10.94 -6.16 29.28
C ARG A 53 11.99 -6.64 30.31
N PRO A 54 12.83 -7.62 29.99
CA PRO A 54 13.92 -8.06 30.86
C PRO A 54 14.90 -6.92 31.10
N GLU A 55 15.36 -6.75 32.37
CA GLU A 55 16.33 -5.71 32.75
C GLU A 55 17.65 -5.80 31.95
N LYS A 56 18.08 -7.00 31.60
CA LYS A 56 19.33 -7.27 30.89
C LYS A 56 19.12 -7.76 29.46
N LEU A 57 18.16 -7.18 28.73
CA LEU A 57 17.80 -7.63 27.39
C LEU A 57 19.01 -7.69 26.44
N ASP A 58 19.88 -6.70 26.45
CA ASP A 58 21.05 -6.63 25.55
C ASP A 58 22.09 -7.74 25.88
N GLU A 59 22.25 -8.09 27.15
CA GLU A 59 23.05 -9.24 27.57
C GLU A 59 22.45 -10.57 27.10
N ILE A 60 21.14 -10.71 27.23
CA ILE A 60 20.40 -11.87 26.73
C ILE A 60 20.56 -11.99 25.21
N ILE A 61 20.34 -10.93 24.45
CA ILE A 61 20.51 -10.91 22.98
C ILE A 61 21.93 -11.34 22.60
N ARG A 62 22.95 -10.77 23.25
CA ARG A 62 24.35 -11.09 22.96
C ARG A 62 24.65 -12.58 23.16
N ASN A 63 24.21 -13.15 24.28
CA ASN A 63 24.44 -14.54 24.61
C ASN A 63 23.65 -15.48 23.67
N VAL A 64 22.38 -15.13 23.33
CA VAL A 64 21.57 -15.88 22.37
C VAL A 64 22.24 -15.87 20.98
N MET A 65 22.81 -14.76 20.55
CA MET A 65 23.53 -14.69 19.26
C MET A 65 24.78 -15.56 19.24
N LEU A 66 25.49 -15.71 20.35
CA LEU A 66 26.60 -16.66 20.45
C LEU A 66 26.15 -18.12 20.30
N CYS A 67 24.96 -18.47 20.84
CA CYS A 67 24.36 -19.78 20.65
C CYS A 67 23.83 -19.95 19.22
N PHE A 68 23.23 -18.91 18.64
CA PHE A 68 22.69 -18.91 17.28
C PHE A 68 23.71 -19.27 16.21
N MET A 69 24.95 -18.82 16.36
CA MET A 69 26.05 -19.16 15.44
C MET A 69 26.36 -20.66 15.37
N LYS A 70 25.95 -21.43 16.36
CA LYS A 70 26.18 -22.89 16.44
C LYS A 70 25.02 -23.68 15.80
N VAL A 71 23.84 -23.10 15.65
CA VAL A 71 22.62 -23.75 15.11
C VAL A 71 22.61 -23.60 13.60
N ARG A 72 22.66 -24.69 12.84
CA ARG A 72 22.77 -24.66 11.37
C ARG A 72 21.50 -25.03 10.61
N GLU A 73 20.56 -25.74 11.24
CA GLU A 73 19.37 -26.29 10.60
C GLU A 73 18.10 -25.55 10.96
N GLY A 74 17.24 -25.31 9.97
CA GLY A 74 15.93 -24.67 10.11
C GLY A 74 15.89 -23.24 9.57
N SER A 75 14.70 -22.66 9.58
CA SER A 75 14.50 -21.22 9.27
C SER A 75 15.25 -20.34 10.28
N GLU A 76 15.47 -19.09 9.93
CA GLU A 76 16.15 -18.14 10.82
C GLU A 76 15.45 -17.99 12.17
N GLU A 77 14.11 -17.94 12.17
CA GLU A 77 13.32 -17.86 13.40
C GLU A 77 13.41 -19.15 14.24
N GLU A 78 13.37 -20.32 13.61
CA GLU A 78 13.53 -21.61 14.30
C GLU A 78 14.93 -21.74 14.92
N ARG A 79 15.96 -21.32 14.23
CA ARG A 79 17.32 -21.31 14.70
C ARG A 79 17.49 -20.36 15.89
N LEU A 80 16.93 -19.16 15.81
CA LEU A 80 16.98 -18.20 16.91
C LEU A 80 16.22 -18.70 18.12
N LEU A 81 15.03 -19.30 17.93
CA LEU A 81 14.24 -19.88 19.01
C LEU A 81 14.99 -21.00 19.73
N ARG A 82 15.66 -21.90 18.98
CA ARG A 82 16.47 -22.97 19.56
C ARG A 82 17.63 -22.41 20.39
N ALA A 83 18.36 -21.43 19.84
CA ALA A 83 19.44 -20.77 20.55
C ALA A 83 18.96 -20.05 21.82
N PHE A 84 17.80 -19.43 21.76
CA PHE A 84 17.18 -18.79 22.91
C PHE A 84 16.76 -19.80 23.98
N LEU A 85 16.12 -20.90 23.60
CA LEU A 85 15.69 -21.93 24.56
C LEU A 85 16.88 -22.64 25.24
N GLU A 86 17.99 -22.85 24.51
CA GLU A 86 19.24 -23.34 25.09
C GLU A 86 19.77 -22.38 26.17
N TYR A 87 19.87 -21.10 25.83
CA TYR A 87 20.26 -20.05 26.77
C TYR A 87 19.34 -19.95 27.98
N ALA A 88 18.01 -19.86 27.75
CA ALA A 88 17.01 -19.74 28.81
C ALA A 88 17.04 -20.93 29.78
N THR A 89 17.34 -22.13 29.26
CA THR A 89 17.51 -23.34 30.06
C THR A 89 18.80 -23.28 30.90
N ASP A 90 19.90 -22.80 30.31
CA ASP A 90 21.20 -22.73 31.00
C ASP A 90 21.18 -21.71 32.15
N VAL A 91 20.46 -20.59 31.99
CA VAL A 91 20.30 -19.57 33.05
C VAL A 91 19.16 -19.84 34.02
N GLY A 92 18.32 -20.85 33.74
CA GLY A 92 17.22 -21.26 34.61
C GLY A 92 16.01 -20.32 34.61
N MET A 93 15.67 -19.70 33.46
CA MET A 93 14.47 -18.87 33.32
C MET A 93 13.20 -19.65 33.62
N SER A 94 12.25 -19.04 34.29
CA SER A 94 10.89 -19.58 34.39
C SER A 94 10.18 -19.52 33.02
N PRO A 95 9.16 -20.35 32.77
CA PRO A 95 8.42 -20.34 31.52
C PRO A 95 7.81 -18.97 31.15
N GLN A 96 7.37 -18.18 32.14
CA GLN A 96 6.83 -16.84 31.93
C GLN A 96 7.91 -15.82 31.56
N GLU A 97 9.04 -15.83 32.28
CA GLU A 97 10.20 -14.99 31.94
C GLU A 97 10.76 -15.32 30.57
N ALA A 98 10.84 -16.59 30.21
CA ALA A 98 11.29 -17.02 28.89
C ALA A 98 10.34 -16.53 27.78
N SER A 99 9.04 -16.60 27.99
CA SER A 99 8.07 -16.07 27.02
C SER A 99 8.19 -14.55 26.81
N ALA A 100 8.30 -13.81 27.92
CA ALA A 100 8.48 -12.37 27.86
C ALA A 100 9.81 -11.98 27.17
N ALA A 101 10.91 -12.66 27.55
CA ALA A 101 12.22 -12.42 26.95
C ALA A 101 12.26 -12.79 25.47
N TRP A 102 11.64 -13.92 25.08
CA TRP A 102 11.55 -14.34 23.67
C TRP A 102 10.88 -13.28 22.80
N TYR A 103 9.77 -12.70 23.25
CA TYR A 103 9.10 -11.61 22.53
C TYR A 103 10.08 -10.48 22.16
N HIS A 104 10.85 -9.99 23.14
CA HIS A 104 11.80 -8.90 22.92
C HIS A 104 13.02 -9.32 22.09
N VAL A 105 13.57 -10.51 22.33
CA VAL A 105 14.70 -11.05 21.54
C VAL A 105 14.32 -11.24 20.08
N ARG A 106 13.17 -11.85 19.81
CA ARG A 106 12.66 -12.05 18.44
C ARG A 106 12.49 -10.72 17.71
N ASN A 107 11.86 -9.74 18.36
CA ASN A 107 11.63 -8.43 17.76
C ASN A 107 12.94 -7.66 17.49
N ALA A 108 13.90 -7.74 18.39
CA ALA A 108 15.19 -7.08 18.23
C ALA A 108 16.07 -7.73 17.15
N CYS A 109 16.09 -9.06 17.06
CA CYS A 109 16.98 -9.77 16.14
C CYS A 109 16.41 -9.91 14.73
N LEU A 110 15.11 -10.25 14.61
CA LEU A 110 14.50 -10.61 13.33
C LEU A 110 13.56 -9.56 12.76
N ARG A 111 13.15 -8.57 13.55
CA ARG A 111 12.16 -7.57 13.16
C ARG A 111 12.72 -6.15 13.35
N ALA A 112 11.87 -5.22 13.72
CA ALA A 112 12.22 -3.80 13.87
C ALA A 112 12.26 -3.33 15.35
N GLY A 113 12.57 -4.21 16.28
CA GLY A 113 12.68 -3.88 17.70
C GLY A 113 11.41 -3.28 18.28
N LYS A 114 11.53 -2.14 18.96
CA LYS A 114 10.45 -1.43 19.66
C LYS A 114 9.28 -0.99 18.76
N ILE A 115 9.50 -0.81 17.44
CA ILE A 115 8.46 -0.38 16.50
C ILE A 115 7.74 -1.54 15.82
N THR A 116 8.12 -2.78 16.11
CA THR A 116 7.48 -3.98 15.53
C THR A 116 5.96 -4.00 15.71
N PRO A 117 5.38 -3.65 16.87
CA PRO A 117 3.92 -3.62 17.03
C PRO A 117 3.24 -2.65 16.08
N PHE A 118 3.83 -1.50 15.82
CA PHE A 118 3.26 -0.51 14.90
C PHE A 118 3.30 -1.02 13.44
N LEU A 119 4.35 -1.75 13.06
CA LEU A 119 4.44 -2.39 11.75
C LEU A 119 3.41 -3.53 11.60
N ALA A 120 3.11 -4.24 12.67
CA ALA A 120 2.12 -5.32 12.67
C ALA A 120 0.67 -4.83 12.64
N ASP A 121 0.38 -3.59 13.13
CA ASP A 121 -0.98 -3.08 13.18
C ASP A 121 -1.50 -2.62 11.81
N PRO A 122 -2.53 -3.25 11.24
CA PRO A 122 -3.09 -2.86 9.95
C PRO A 122 -3.75 -1.46 9.95
N ASN A 123 -4.06 -0.89 11.13
CA ASN A 123 -4.64 0.44 11.25
C ASN A 123 -3.59 1.57 11.28
N VAL A 124 -2.32 1.24 11.43
CA VAL A 124 -1.21 2.21 11.38
C VAL A 124 -0.74 2.36 9.93
N GLU A 125 -0.74 3.59 9.42
CA GLU A 125 -0.30 3.92 8.04
C GLU A 125 1.14 4.47 8.02
N ASP A 126 1.47 5.42 8.93
CA ASP A 126 2.79 6.02 9.03
C ASP A 126 3.33 5.94 10.47
N ILE A 127 4.64 5.85 10.62
CA ILE A 127 5.36 5.85 11.91
C ILE A 127 6.48 6.89 11.80
N SER A 128 6.59 7.81 12.75
CA SER A 128 7.64 8.84 12.74
C SER A 128 8.34 9.00 14.08
N CYS A 129 9.66 9.10 14.03
CA CYS A 129 10.52 9.43 15.16
C CYS A 129 11.31 10.69 14.83
N SER A 130 11.09 11.76 15.59
CA SER A 130 11.70 13.08 15.36
C SER A 130 12.91 13.35 16.28
N GLY A 131 13.50 12.30 16.84
CA GLY A 131 14.67 12.37 17.73
C GLY A 131 14.53 11.52 18.98
N SER A 132 15.61 11.49 19.75
CA SER A 132 15.71 10.74 21.01
C SER A 132 14.84 11.36 22.11
N GLU A 133 14.51 10.56 23.13
CA GLU A 133 13.70 10.92 24.32
C GLU A 133 12.31 11.53 24.01
N LYS A 134 11.89 11.43 22.75
CA LYS A 134 10.56 11.89 22.29
C LYS A 134 9.69 10.68 21.97
N PRO A 135 8.37 10.78 22.16
CA PRO A 135 7.45 9.74 21.73
C PRO A 135 7.58 9.49 20.23
N VAL A 136 7.59 8.25 19.83
CA VAL A 136 7.31 7.88 18.44
C VAL A 136 5.86 8.23 18.15
N TYR A 137 5.59 8.85 17.01
CA TYR A 137 4.24 9.15 16.53
C TYR A 137 3.81 8.15 15.48
N ILE A 138 2.53 7.82 15.48
CA ILE A 138 1.92 7.03 14.41
C ILE A 138 0.76 7.82 13.78
N TYR A 139 0.46 7.52 12.52
CA TYR A 139 -0.78 7.92 11.88
C TYR A 139 -1.72 6.72 11.83
N HIS A 140 -2.79 6.80 12.63
CA HIS A 140 -3.81 5.76 12.70
C HIS A 140 -4.96 6.09 11.76
N SER A 141 -5.40 5.12 10.94
CA SER A 141 -6.42 5.31 9.90
C SER A 141 -7.74 5.91 10.40
N LYS A 142 -8.13 5.62 11.65
CA LYS A 142 -9.36 6.09 12.29
C LYS A 142 -9.15 7.32 13.17
N TYR A 143 -8.00 7.44 13.83
CA TYR A 143 -7.77 8.45 14.87
C TYR A 143 -6.75 9.53 14.48
N GLY A 144 -6.13 9.44 13.31
CA GLY A 144 -5.12 10.40 12.87
C GLY A 144 -3.78 10.26 13.60
N TYR A 145 -3.04 11.37 13.77
CA TYR A 145 -1.76 11.36 14.47
C TYR A 145 -1.92 11.17 15.97
N LEU A 146 -1.26 10.16 16.50
CA LEU A 146 -1.23 9.84 17.93
C LEU A 146 0.22 9.68 18.40
N PRO A 147 0.59 10.28 19.56
CA PRO A 147 1.81 9.94 20.25
C PRO A 147 1.71 8.52 20.82
N THR A 148 2.82 7.80 20.90
CA THR A 148 2.87 6.45 21.47
C THR A 148 3.55 6.45 22.83
N ASN A 149 3.52 5.32 23.53
CA ASN A 149 4.30 5.08 24.73
C ASN A 149 5.73 4.58 24.45
N VAL A 150 6.16 4.59 23.19
CA VAL A 150 7.50 4.15 22.78
C VAL A 150 8.37 5.35 22.48
N SER A 151 9.59 5.35 23.04
CA SER A 151 10.66 6.31 22.75
C SER A 151 11.99 5.58 22.57
N PHE A 152 12.96 6.27 22.01
CA PHE A 152 14.33 5.80 21.86
C PHE A 152 15.26 6.66 22.69
N THR A 153 16.26 6.06 23.37
CA THR A 153 17.41 6.81 23.82
C THR A 153 18.25 7.21 22.60
N HIS A 154 19.21 8.11 22.78
CA HIS A 154 20.08 8.55 21.68
C HIS A 154 20.84 7.35 21.06
N GLU A 155 21.45 6.52 21.89
CA GLU A 155 22.19 5.33 21.44
C GLU A 155 21.28 4.31 20.74
N GLU A 156 20.08 4.06 21.27
CA GLU A 156 19.11 3.15 20.63
C GLU A 156 18.69 3.65 19.25
N LEU A 157 18.48 4.96 19.11
CA LEU A 157 18.05 5.57 17.85
C LEU A 157 19.16 5.50 16.79
N GLU A 158 20.39 5.86 17.16
CA GLU A 158 21.54 5.73 16.29
C GLU A 158 21.76 4.28 15.84
N ASN A 159 21.75 3.34 16.77
CA ASN A 159 21.90 1.91 16.47
C ASN A 159 20.79 1.42 15.54
N PHE A 160 19.56 1.86 15.75
CA PHE A 160 18.43 1.49 14.91
C PHE A 160 18.60 1.99 13.48
N VAL A 161 18.85 3.29 13.27
CA VAL A 161 18.95 3.88 11.92
C VAL A 161 20.15 3.32 11.15
N HIS A 162 21.29 3.14 11.81
CA HIS A 162 22.48 2.53 11.20
C HIS A 162 22.24 1.06 10.82
N SER A 163 21.62 0.28 11.70
CA SER A 163 21.30 -1.13 11.44
C SER A 163 20.35 -1.28 10.24
N VAL A 164 19.31 -0.44 10.14
CA VAL A 164 18.38 -0.46 9.02
C VAL A 164 19.08 -0.10 7.72
N ALA A 165 19.86 0.97 7.70
CA ALA A 165 20.60 1.38 6.52
C ALA A 165 21.59 0.28 6.06
N GLN A 166 22.35 -0.30 6.98
CA GLN A 166 23.32 -1.37 6.69
C GLN A 166 22.64 -2.63 6.13
N LYS A 167 21.53 -3.07 6.72
CA LYS A 167 20.72 -4.22 6.21
C LYS A 167 20.24 -3.99 4.78
N ALA A 168 19.97 -2.75 4.41
CA ALA A 168 19.58 -2.36 3.06
C ALA A 168 20.76 -2.11 2.12
N GLY A 169 22.00 -2.27 2.59
CA GLY A 169 23.21 -2.07 1.78
C GLY A 169 23.67 -0.61 1.67
N PHE A 170 23.17 0.28 2.53
CA PHE A 170 23.56 1.68 2.57
C PHE A 170 24.46 1.97 3.76
N THR A 171 25.34 2.96 3.61
CA THR A 171 26.17 3.49 4.72
C THR A 171 25.69 4.90 5.04
N LEU A 172 25.22 5.09 6.26
CA LEU A 172 24.91 6.42 6.79
C LEU A 172 26.21 7.09 7.26
N SER A 173 26.48 8.31 6.78
CA SER A 173 27.63 9.12 7.14
C SER A 173 27.33 10.62 7.00
N TYR A 174 28.27 11.47 7.39
CA TYR A 174 28.17 12.92 7.14
C TYR A 174 28.08 13.25 5.64
N ASP A 175 28.73 12.47 4.78
CA ASP A 175 28.70 12.66 3.32
C ASP A 175 27.42 12.07 2.68
N SER A 176 26.80 11.12 3.35
CA SER A 176 25.55 10.47 2.92
C SER A 176 24.55 10.44 4.08
N PRO A 177 24.01 11.61 4.46
CA PRO A 177 23.21 11.75 5.68
C PRO A 177 21.74 11.35 5.53
N ILE A 178 21.30 11.02 4.33
CA ILE A 178 19.89 10.68 4.01
C ILE A 178 19.86 9.32 3.34
N VAL A 179 19.01 8.43 3.84
CA VAL A 179 18.74 7.13 3.23
C VAL A 179 17.24 6.94 3.05
N ASP A 180 16.86 6.63 1.82
CA ASP A 180 15.53 6.15 1.45
C ASP A 180 15.64 4.67 1.08
N THR A 181 14.94 3.80 1.84
CA THR A 181 15.00 2.36 1.61
C THR A 181 13.73 1.67 2.09
N THR A 182 13.72 0.33 2.07
CA THR A 182 12.60 -0.47 2.55
C THR A 182 13.03 -1.36 3.73
N LEU A 183 12.10 -1.58 4.65
CA LEU A 183 12.23 -2.56 5.72
C LEU A 183 11.95 -3.98 5.21
N TYR A 184 12.15 -4.97 6.08
CA TYR A 184 11.93 -6.40 5.78
C TYR A 184 10.48 -6.75 5.36
N ASP A 185 9.50 -5.94 5.78
CA ASP A 185 8.08 -6.10 5.44
C ASP A 185 7.68 -5.33 4.17
N GLY A 186 8.64 -4.68 3.50
CA GLY A 186 8.40 -3.84 2.32
C GLY A 186 8.01 -2.40 2.63
N SER A 187 7.80 -2.04 3.90
CA SER A 187 7.49 -0.66 4.32
C SER A 187 8.65 0.28 3.96
N ARG A 188 8.33 1.45 3.40
CA ARG A 188 9.34 2.46 3.05
C ARG A 188 9.80 3.20 4.29
N ILE A 189 11.10 3.37 4.44
CA ILE A 189 11.70 4.18 5.49
C ILE A 189 12.60 5.27 4.91
N ASN A 190 12.38 6.51 5.33
CA ASN A 190 13.29 7.62 5.14
C ASN A 190 14.02 7.87 6.46
N ILE A 191 15.35 7.90 6.40
CA ILE A 191 16.23 8.14 7.55
C ILE A 191 17.05 9.40 7.28
N THR A 192 17.19 10.25 8.29
CA THR A 192 18.09 11.41 8.24
C THR A 192 18.98 11.45 9.47
N ILE A 193 20.27 11.74 9.26
CA ILE A 193 21.25 12.07 10.29
C ILE A 193 21.95 13.38 9.89
N SER A 194 22.56 14.08 10.81
CA SER A 194 23.41 15.28 10.57
C SER A 194 22.74 16.47 9.87
N VAL A 195 21.72 16.28 9.02
CA VAL A 195 20.89 17.36 8.43
C VAL A 195 19.72 17.75 9.32
N SER A 196 19.44 16.97 10.36
CA SER A 196 18.55 17.24 11.48
C SER A 196 19.35 17.34 12.78
N ARG A 197 18.75 17.94 13.82
CA ARG A 197 19.40 18.05 15.14
C ARG A 197 19.80 16.69 15.72
N GLU A 198 19.00 15.68 15.49
CA GLU A 198 19.15 14.31 15.95
C GLU A 198 18.79 13.37 14.82
N PRO A 199 19.24 12.11 14.85
CA PRO A 199 18.76 11.10 13.94
C PRO A 199 17.24 11.06 13.96
N SER A 200 16.63 10.90 12.80
CA SER A 200 15.17 10.79 12.67
C SER A 200 14.79 9.81 11.57
N PHE A 201 13.60 9.26 11.66
CA PHE A 201 13.07 8.42 10.61
C PHE A 201 11.55 8.58 10.45
N THR A 202 11.09 8.33 9.24
CA THR A 202 9.66 8.19 8.94
C THR A 202 9.46 6.92 8.15
N ILE A 203 8.51 6.09 8.57
CA ILE A 203 8.14 4.85 7.89
C ILE A 203 6.74 5.01 7.36
N ARG A 204 6.57 4.73 6.06
CA ARG A 204 5.28 4.56 5.42
C ARG A 204 5.04 3.09 5.17
N LYS A 205 4.02 2.53 5.82
CA LYS A 205 3.71 1.12 5.73
C LYS A 205 3.10 0.75 4.38
N VAL A 206 3.51 -0.39 3.85
CA VAL A 206 2.83 -1.01 2.70
C VAL A 206 1.57 -1.71 3.20
N LYS A 207 0.45 -1.46 2.56
CA LYS A 207 -0.80 -2.17 2.86
C LYS A 207 -0.67 -3.63 2.42
N VAL A 208 -0.83 -4.54 3.37
CA VAL A 208 -0.75 -6.00 3.09
C VAL A 208 -1.95 -6.49 2.30
N ASN A 209 -3.12 -5.85 2.49
CA ASN A 209 -4.35 -6.19 1.79
C ASN A 209 -4.83 -5.02 0.95
N PRO A 210 -4.89 -5.18 -0.38
CA PRO A 210 -5.43 -4.15 -1.25
C PRO A 210 -6.94 -4.02 -1.05
N TYR A 211 -7.44 -2.79 -1.16
CA TYR A 211 -8.89 -2.57 -1.21
C TYR A 211 -9.45 -3.12 -2.52
N THR A 212 -10.51 -3.91 -2.41
CA THR A 212 -11.31 -4.31 -3.56
C THR A 212 -12.27 -3.19 -3.98
N PRO A 213 -12.79 -3.20 -5.21
CA PRO A 213 -13.83 -2.26 -5.64
C PRO A 213 -15.06 -2.27 -4.72
N ILE A 214 -15.43 -3.45 -4.19
CA ILE A 214 -16.59 -3.61 -3.29
C ILE A 214 -16.38 -2.91 -1.95
N GLN A 215 -15.17 -3.02 -1.38
CA GLN A 215 -14.83 -2.29 -0.16
C GLN A 215 -14.87 -0.76 -0.37
N LEU A 216 -14.46 -0.27 -1.55
CA LEU A 216 -14.58 1.16 -1.87
C LEU A 216 -16.05 1.59 -2.03
N VAL A 217 -16.91 0.72 -2.54
CA VAL A 217 -18.36 0.98 -2.60
C VAL A 217 -18.96 1.01 -1.20
N ARG A 218 -18.64 0.03 -0.34
CA ARG A 218 -19.17 0.00 1.04
C ARG A 218 -18.69 1.15 1.91
N ASN A 219 -17.45 1.60 1.69
CA ASN A 219 -16.88 2.77 2.37
C ASN A 219 -17.36 4.10 1.76
N GLU A 220 -18.32 4.04 0.82
CA GLU A 220 -18.87 5.21 0.11
C GLU A 220 -17.80 6.05 -0.63
N THR A 221 -16.65 5.47 -0.93
CA THR A 221 -15.63 6.10 -1.77
C THR A 221 -16.06 6.13 -3.24
N LEU A 222 -16.72 5.06 -3.70
CA LEU A 222 -17.35 4.92 -5.01
C LEU A 222 -18.83 4.58 -4.85
N THR A 223 -19.64 4.86 -5.88
CA THR A 223 -20.96 4.23 -6.00
C THR A 223 -20.88 2.94 -6.82
N PRO A 224 -21.91 2.05 -6.75
CA PRO A 224 -21.96 0.88 -7.63
C PRO A 224 -21.86 1.23 -9.11
N GLU A 225 -22.49 2.34 -9.53
CA GLU A 225 -22.45 2.84 -10.91
C GLU A 225 -21.05 3.31 -11.30
N MET A 226 -20.32 4.00 -10.41
CA MET A 226 -18.92 4.36 -10.63
C MET A 226 -18.05 3.13 -10.80
N ALA A 227 -18.19 2.14 -9.92
CA ALA A 227 -17.45 0.91 -9.98
C ALA A 227 -17.74 0.11 -11.27
N ALA A 228 -19.01 0.04 -11.68
CA ALA A 228 -19.41 -0.61 -12.94
C ALA A 228 -18.86 0.14 -14.17
N LEU A 229 -18.85 1.47 -14.14
CA LEU A 229 -18.29 2.31 -15.20
C LEU A 229 -16.77 2.09 -15.34
N LEU A 230 -16.06 2.10 -14.23
CA LEU A 230 -14.60 1.83 -14.20
C LEU A 230 -14.28 0.40 -14.65
N TRP A 231 -15.09 -0.58 -14.26
CA TRP A 231 -14.96 -1.95 -14.74
C TRP A 231 -15.10 -2.02 -16.26
N LEU A 232 -16.16 -1.44 -16.81
CA LEU A 232 -16.36 -1.38 -18.26
C LEU A 232 -15.22 -0.65 -18.96
N ALA A 233 -14.79 0.48 -18.43
CA ALA A 233 -13.71 1.28 -19.01
C ALA A 233 -12.42 0.46 -19.11
N VAL A 234 -12.02 -0.22 -18.02
CA VAL A 234 -10.80 -1.03 -18.00
C VAL A 234 -10.91 -2.21 -18.97
N GLU A 235 -12.01 -2.95 -18.95
CA GLU A 235 -12.21 -4.12 -19.83
C GLU A 235 -12.24 -3.73 -21.32
N ASN A 236 -12.77 -2.53 -21.65
CA ASN A 236 -12.75 -1.99 -23.01
C ASN A 236 -11.47 -1.18 -23.32
N ARG A 237 -10.39 -1.39 -22.56
CA ARG A 237 -9.07 -0.81 -22.80
C ARG A 237 -9.05 0.72 -22.83
N CYS A 238 -9.88 1.36 -22.02
CA CYS A 238 -9.80 2.79 -21.80
C CYS A 238 -8.66 3.15 -20.87
N SER A 239 -7.90 4.18 -21.22
CA SER A 239 -6.84 4.73 -20.37
C SER A 239 -7.43 5.67 -19.32
N LEU A 240 -6.97 5.54 -18.08
CA LEU A 240 -7.53 6.21 -16.91
C LEU A 240 -6.45 6.99 -16.15
N MET A 241 -6.75 8.21 -15.76
CA MET A 241 -5.89 9.01 -14.87
C MET A 241 -6.64 9.37 -13.60
N PHE A 242 -6.11 8.93 -12.45
CA PHE A 242 -6.66 9.25 -11.12
C PHE A 242 -5.96 10.50 -10.59
N ILE A 243 -6.72 11.56 -10.35
CA ILE A 243 -6.20 12.84 -9.88
C ILE A 243 -6.75 13.20 -8.49
N GLY A 244 -6.08 14.12 -7.82
CA GLY A 244 -6.48 14.62 -6.50
C GLY A 244 -5.29 15.14 -5.71
N GLY A 245 -5.55 15.70 -4.54
CA GLY A 245 -4.53 16.13 -3.59
C GLY A 245 -3.74 14.97 -2.96
N THR A 246 -2.83 15.31 -2.06
CA THR A 246 -2.11 14.30 -1.27
C THR A 246 -3.07 13.53 -0.36
N ALA A 247 -2.84 12.24 -0.19
CA ALA A 247 -3.60 11.33 0.67
C ALA A 247 -5.10 11.18 0.35
N THR A 248 -5.59 11.66 -0.81
CA THR A 248 -7.01 11.54 -1.22
C THR A 248 -7.42 10.13 -1.66
N GLY A 249 -6.49 9.17 -1.71
CA GLY A 249 -6.78 7.78 -2.08
C GLY A 249 -6.68 7.48 -3.58
N LYS A 250 -5.96 8.29 -4.38
CA LYS A 250 -5.73 8.08 -5.81
C LYS A 250 -5.20 6.68 -6.13
N THR A 251 -4.05 6.32 -5.54
CA THR A 251 -3.40 5.02 -5.75
C THR A 251 -4.29 3.87 -5.28
N THR A 252 -5.01 4.05 -4.18
CA THR A 252 -5.97 3.06 -3.67
C THR A 252 -7.13 2.83 -4.66
N ALA A 253 -7.71 3.92 -5.20
CA ALA A 253 -8.80 3.83 -6.19
C ALA A 253 -8.31 3.24 -7.51
N MET A 254 -7.11 3.60 -7.97
CA MET A 254 -6.47 3.02 -9.15
C MET A 254 -6.20 1.53 -8.96
N ASN A 255 -5.60 1.13 -7.82
CA ASN A 255 -5.32 -0.28 -7.53
C ASN A 255 -6.62 -1.11 -7.49
N ALA A 256 -7.66 -0.63 -6.80
CA ALA A 256 -8.96 -1.28 -6.79
C ALA A 256 -9.57 -1.38 -8.20
N THR A 257 -9.45 -0.34 -9.02
CA THR A 257 -9.91 -0.37 -10.42
C THR A 257 -9.13 -1.37 -11.26
N ALA A 258 -7.83 -1.53 -11.01
CA ALA A 258 -6.98 -2.49 -11.72
C ALA A 258 -7.38 -3.96 -11.44
N PHE A 259 -8.12 -4.26 -10.37
CA PHE A 259 -8.71 -5.59 -10.17
C PHE A 259 -9.67 -5.99 -11.29
N PHE A 260 -10.27 -5.03 -11.98
CA PHE A 260 -11.16 -5.28 -13.11
C PHE A 260 -10.43 -5.61 -14.43
N ILE A 261 -9.11 -5.54 -14.47
CA ILE A 261 -8.34 -5.99 -15.62
C ILE A 261 -8.61 -7.49 -15.85
N PRO A 262 -8.87 -7.91 -17.08
CA PRO A 262 -9.14 -9.32 -17.35
C PRO A 262 -8.04 -10.24 -16.82
N PRO A 263 -8.36 -11.40 -16.17
CA PRO A 263 -7.40 -12.21 -15.41
C PRO A 263 -6.16 -12.68 -16.19
N ASN A 264 -6.28 -12.89 -17.51
CA ASN A 264 -5.18 -13.40 -18.34
C ASN A 264 -4.35 -12.29 -19.01
N SER A 265 -4.68 -11.01 -18.74
CA SER A 265 -3.97 -9.90 -19.39
C SER A 265 -2.55 -9.75 -18.85
N LYS A 266 -1.64 -9.36 -19.74
CA LYS A 266 -0.28 -9.00 -19.33
C LYS A 266 -0.26 -7.58 -18.79
N ILE A 267 0.13 -7.46 -17.53
CA ILE A 267 0.21 -6.20 -16.80
C ILE A 267 1.67 -5.92 -16.43
N ILE A 268 2.10 -4.67 -16.65
CA ILE A 268 3.35 -4.18 -16.08
C ILE A 268 3.03 -2.94 -15.25
N SER A 269 3.41 -2.95 -13.98
CA SER A 269 3.35 -1.77 -13.13
C SER A 269 4.74 -1.16 -12.92
N ILE A 270 4.78 0.16 -12.77
CA ILE A 270 5.99 0.96 -12.58
C ILE A 270 5.74 1.88 -11.41
N GLU A 271 6.57 1.77 -10.38
CA GLU A 271 6.41 2.48 -9.12
C GLU A 271 7.77 2.92 -8.56
N ASP A 272 7.78 3.90 -7.68
CA ASP A 272 8.99 4.23 -6.91
C ASP A 272 9.21 3.22 -5.77
N THR A 273 8.11 2.73 -5.19
CA THR A 273 8.07 1.66 -4.18
C THR A 273 6.83 0.83 -4.42
N TYR A 274 6.84 -0.44 -4.04
CA TYR A 274 5.69 -1.32 -4.20
C TYR A 274 4.50 -0.83 -3.36
N GLU A 275 3.49 -0.24 -4.00
CA GLU A 275 2.21 0.15 -3.40
C GLU A 275 1.05 -0.64 -3.98
N LEU A 276 1.19 -1.07 -5.23
CA LEU A 276 0.17 -1.85 -5.93
C LEU A 276 0.24 -3.32 -5.52
N LEU A 277 -0.92 -3.91 -5.37
CA LEU A 277 -1.09 -5.33 -5.08
C LEU A 277 -2.20 -5.87 -5.98
N LEU A 278 -1.84 -6.60 -7.02
CA LEU A 278 -2.77 -7.15 -7.98
C LEU A 278 -2.82 -8.69 -7.86
N PRO A 279 -4.00 -9.30 -8.01
CA PRO A 279 -4.17 -10.74 -7.91
C PRO A 279 -3.81 -11.49 -9.21
N HIS A 280 -3.33 -10.81 -10.24
CA HIS A 280 -3.06 -11.35 -11.57
C HIS A 280 -1.76 -12.14 -11.62
N GLU A 281 -1.79 -13.33 -12.19
CA GLU A 281 -0.58 -14.17 -12.36
C GLU A 281 0.40 -13.59 -13.38
N ASN A 282 -0.11 -12.96 -14.46
CA ASN A 282 0.73 -12.34 -15.50
C ASN A 282 1.00 -10.86 -15.25
N TRP A 283 1.35 -10.53 -14.00
CA TRP A 283 1.73 -9.19 -13.57
C TRP A 283 3.21 -9.11 -13.24
N THR A 284 3.88 -8.11 -13.79
CA THR A 284 5.29 -7.82 -13.53
C THR A 284 5.41 -6.44 -12.91
N PRO A 285 5.65 -6.33 -11.59
CA PRO A 285 5.92 -5.07 -10.92
C PRO A 285 7.39 -4.66 -11.14
N LEU A 286 7.61 -3.41 -11.54
CA LEU A 286 8.91 -2.78 -11.69
C LEU A 286 9.02 -1.59 -10.74
N ILE A 287 10.16 -1.44 -10.07
CA ILE A 287 10.44 -0.28 -9.19
C ILE A 287 11.71 0.43 -9.62
N THR A 288 11.76 1.73 -9.37
CA THR A 288 12.97 2.54 -9.52
C THR A 288 14.06 2.04 -8.59
N LYS A 289 15.32 2.06 -9.04
CA LYS A 289 16.46 1.62 -8.23
C LYS A 289 17.74 2.32 -8.65
N GLY A 290 18.35 3.06 -7.74
CA GLY A 290 19.55 3.82 -8.03
C GLY A 290 19.33 4.83 -9.16
N GLU A 291 20.07 4.73 -10.25
CA GLU A 291 19.93 5.61 -11.42
C GLU A 291 18.80 5.23 -12.38
N ILE A 292 18.16 4.07 -12.18
CA ILE A 292 17.06 3.61 -13.03
C ILE A 292 15.79 4.38 -12.67
N THR A 293 15.35 5.24 -13.58
CA THR A 293 14.19 6.12 -13.40
C THR A 293 12.88 5.47 -13.86
N GLN A 294 11.74 6.05 -13.49
CA GLN A 294 10.42 5.62 -14.03
C GLN A 294 10.39 5.73 -15.56
N LEU A 295 11.03 6.76 -16.14
CA LEU A 295 11.14 6.93 -17.58
C LEU A 295 11.81 5.71 -18.24
N ASP A 296 12.90 5.22 -17.66
CA ASP A 296 13.61 4.05 -18.18
C ASP A 296 12.73 2.79 -18.08
N LEU A 297 12.03 2.65 -16.96
CA LEU A 297 11.14 1.51 -16.73
C LEU A 297 9.93 1.51 -17.67
N VAL A 298 9.35 2.67 -18.02
CA VAL A 298 8.30 2.73 -19.05
C VAL A 298 8.81 2.23 -20.39
N LYS A 299 10.01 2.66 -20.82
CA LYS A 299 10.63 2.20 -22.07
C LYS A 299 10.91 0.69 -22.05
N VAL A 300 11.33 0.15 -20.92
CA VAL A 300 11.53 -1.30 -20.72
C VAL A 300 10.19 -2.03 -20.78
N ALA A 301 9.16 -1.53 -20.14
CA ALA A 301 7.83 -2.12 -20.13
C ALA A 301 7.26 -2.27 -21.54
N LEU A 302 7.36 -1.25 -22.38
CA LEU A 302 6.82 -1.28 -23.75
C LEU A 302 7.47 -2.38 -24.64
N ARG A 303 8.72 -2.74 -24.35
CA ARG A 303 9.42 -3.85 -25.06
C ARG A 303 8.90 -5.24 -24.64
N GLN A 304 8.20 -5.35 -23.52
CA GLN A 304 7.64 -6.60 -23.01
C GLN A 304 6.21 -6.87 -23.52
N ARG A 305 5.67 -6.03 -24.40
CA ARG A 305 4.33 -6.13 -25.00
C ARG A 305 3.21 -6.27 -23.96
N PRO A 306 3.08 -5.37 -22.98
CA PRO A 306 1.99 -5.39 -22.02
C PRO A 306 0.67 -5.05 -22.71
N GLU A 307 -0.44 -5.55 -22.18
CA GLU A 307 -1.77 -5.05 -22.53
C GLU A 307 -2.12 -3.83 -21.68
N TYR A 308 -1.67 -3.85 -20.43
CA TYR A 308 -1.88 -2.76 -19.48
C TYR A 308 -0.54 -2.31 -18.89
N VAL A 309 -0.32 -1.01 -18.89
CA VAL A 309 0.79 -0.35 -18.19
C VAL A 309 0.20 0.47 -17.04
N ILE A 310 0.65 0.21 -15.84
CA ILE A 310 0.19 0.96 -14.66
C ILE A 310 1.38 1.76 -14.13
N VAL A 311 1.27 3.09 -14.11
CA VAL A 311 2.28 3.96 -13.49
C VAL A 311 1.71 4.47 -12.17
N GLY A 312 2.30 4.06 -11.06
CA GLY A 312 1.79 4.33 -9.71
C GLY A 312 1.56 5.81 -9.48
N GLU A 313 2.56 6.63 -9.75
CA GLU A 313 2.46 8.10 -9.70
C GLU A 313 3.32 8.72 -10.81
N ALA A 314 2.68 9.40 -11.74
CA ALA A 314 3.36 10.11 -12.80
C ALA A 314 3.63 11.58 -12.39
N ARG A 315 4.89 12.01 -12.45
CA ARG A 315 5.32 13.35 -12.02
C ARG A 315 6.47 13.94 -12.82
N GLY A 316 7.13 13.14 -13.64
CA GLY A 316 8.30 13.51 -14.44
C GLY A 316 8.10 13.24 -15.93
N LEU A 317 9.21 13.09 -16.66
CA LEU A 317 9.21 12.92 -18.11
C LEU A 317 8.63 11.57 -18.59
N GLU A 318 8.44 10.59 -17.71
CA GLU A 318 7.73 9.33 -17.99
C GLU A 318 6.33 9.55 -18.54
N VAL A 319 5.70 10.68 -18.20
CA VAL A 319 4.40 11.11 -18.73
C VAL A 319 4.39 11.13 -20.26
N ARG A 320 5.47 11.58 -20.91
CA ARG A 320 5.57 11.61 -22.37
C ARG A 320 5.54 10.21 -22.96
N GLU A 321 6.28 9.28 -22.39
CA GLU A 321 6.31 7.89 -22.82
C GLU A 321 4.98 7.18 -22.56
N MET A 322 4.28 7.53 -21.49
CA MET A 322 2.92 7.03 -21.22
C MET A 322 1.95 7.44 -22.34
N PHE A 323 1.93 8.71 -22.74
CA PHE A 323 1.10 9.17 -23.85
C PHE A 323 1.53 8.54 -25.18
N SER A 324 2.83 8.31 -25.39
CA SER A 324 3.33 7.54 -26.54
C SER A 324 2.82 6.10 -26.52
N ALA A 325 2.82 5.45 -25.34
CA ALA A 325 2.27 4.10 -25.16
C ALA A 325 0.77 4.04 -25.49
N MET A 326 -0.03 5.02 -25.05
CA MET A 326 -1.45 5.12 -25.42
C MET A 326 -1.61 5.24 -26.95
N GLY A 327 -0.74 6.04 -27.61
CA GLY A 327 -0.78 6.24 -29.07
C GLY A 327 -0.50 5.00 -29.89
N ILE A 328 0.22 4.01 -29.34
CA ILE A 328 0.50 2.72 -30.00
C ILE A 328 -0.41 1.58 -29.52
N GLY A 329 -1.46 1.92 -28.72
CA GLY A 329 -2.54 0.99 -28.36
C GLY A 329 -2.42 0.30 -27.01
N HIS A 330 -1.45 0.67 -26.15
CA HIS A 330 -1.41 0.19 -24.78
C HIS A 330 -2.42 0.92 -23.90
N THR A 331 -3.08 0.20 -23.01
CA THR A 331 -3.96 0.78 -21.99
C THR A 331 -3.13 1.25 -20.81
N VAL A 332 -3.28 2.51 -20.42
CA VAL A 332 -2.51 3.10 -19.31
C VAL A 332 -3.43 3.47 -18.16
N LEU A 333 -3.08 3.03 -16.95
CA LEU A 333 -3.65 3.52 -15.70
C LEU A 333 -2.56 4.27 -14.93
N THR A 334 -2.88 5.46 -14.42
CA THR A 334 -1.90 6.24 -13.65
C THR A 334 -2.54 7.13 -12.62
N THR A 335 -1.76 7.58 -11.64
CA THR A 335 -2.15 8.70 -10.77
C THR A 335 -1.36 9.96 -11.11
N PHE A 336 -1.97 11.10 -10.90
CA PHE A 336 -1.34 12.40 -11.08
C PHE A 336 -1.80 13.41 -10.03
N HIS A 337 -0.92 14.27 -9.56
CA HIS A 337 -1.29 15.31 -8.61
C HIS A 337 -1.98 16.50 -9.29
N GLY A 338 -3.21 16.78 -8.89
CA GLY A 338 -3.98 17.93 -9.36
C GLY A 338 -5.39 17.96 -8.81
N ALA A 339 -5.92 19.12 -8.54
CA ALA A 339 -7.25 19.29 -7.92
C ALA A 339 -8.40 19.10 -8.92
N THR A 340 -8.20 19.47 -10.19
CA THR A 340 -9.22 19.37 -11.24
C THR A 340 -8.59 18.89 -12.54
N ALA A 341 -9.41 18.25 -13.40
CA ALA A 341 -8.99 17.82 -14.73
C ALA A 341 -8.40 19.01 -15.55
N ALA A 342 -9.06 20.18 -15.54
CA ALA A 342 -8.59 21.35 -16.25
C ALA A 342 -7.18 21.82 -15.79
N THR A 343 -6.91 21.78 -14.49
CA THR A 343 -5.58 22.13 -13.95
C THR A 343 -4.52 21.12 -14.39
N VAL A 344 -4.85 19.83 -14.35
CA VAL A 344 -3.95 18.76 -14.79
C VAL A 344 -3.64 18.89 -16.28
N PHE A 345 -4.63 19.10 -17.14
CA PHE A 345 -4.43 19.23 -18.58
C PHE A 345 -3.60 20.48 -18.96
N ARG A 346 -3.82 21.59 -18.28
CA ARG A 346 -2.94 22.78 -18.46
C ARG A 346 -1.49 22.47 -18.10
N ARG A 347 -1.27 21.74 -17.00
CA ARG A 347 0.08 21.34 -16.57
C ARG A 347 0.71 20.34 -17.56
N LEU A 348 -0.04 19.37 -18.06
CA LEU A 348 0.42 18.40 -19.07
C LEU A 348 0.79 19.08 -20.39
N SER A 349 0.09 20.15 -20.78
CA SER A 349 0.39 20.92 -21.99
C SER A 349 1.59 21.85 -21.86
N GLY A 350 1.96 22.23 -20.64
CA GLY A 350 3.08 23.09 -20.32
C GLY A 350 4.39 22.34 -20.05
N GLU A 351 5.45 23.11 -19.77
CA GLU A 351 6.70 22.52 -19.31
C GLU A 351 6.55 21.83 -17.94
N PRO A 352 7.28 20.75 -17.69
CA PRO A 352 8.27 20.09 -18.55
C PRO A 352 7.63 19.03 -19.48
N PHE A 353 6.31 18.79 -19.41
CA PHE A 353 5.65 17.67 -20.09
C PHE A 353 5.46 17.92 -21.58
N LEU A 354 4.99 19.11 -21.99
CA LEU A 354 4.75 19.51 -23.37
C LEU A 354 3.96 18.49 -24.20
N ILE A 355 2.94 17.88 -23.60
CA ILE A 355 2.08 16.91 -24.29
C ILE A 355 1.24 17.66 -25.32
N LYS A 356 1.29 17.18 -26.57
CA LYS A 356 0.50 17.78 -27.64
C LYS A 356 -0.99 17.54 -27.43
N ARG A 357 -1.81 18.47 -27.95
CA ARG A 357 -3.28 18.39 -27.77
C ARG A 357 -3.86 17.09 -28.30
N GLU A 358 -3.39 16.63 -29.46
CA GLU A 358 -3.84 15.39 -30.09
C GLU A 358 -3.51 14.16 -29.21
N GLN A 359 -2.41 14.20 -28.48
CA GLN A 359 -2.03 13.14 -27.55
C GLN A 359 -2.89 13.17 -26.29
N LEU A 360 -3.25 14.35 -25.78
CA LEU A 360 -4.09 14.46 -24.59
C LEU A 360 -5.45 13.79 -24.73
N THR A 361 -5.99 13.71 -25.95
CA THR A 361 -7.26 12.99 -26.22
C THR A 361 -7.13 11.47 -26.26
N LEU A 362 -5.92 10.92 -26.15
CA LEU A 362 -5.68 9.50 -25.99
C LEU A 362 -6.03 8.99 -24.58
N LEU A 363 -6.06 9.91 -23.61
CA LEU A 363 -6.61 9.63 -22.29
C LEU A 363 -8.14 9.63 -22.36
N ASP A 364 -8.78 8.55 -21.93
CA ASP A 364 -10.23 8.42 -22.04
C ASP A 364 -10.96 9.03 -20.84
N PHE A 365 -10.52 8.70 -19.61
CA PHE A 365 -11.21 9.17 -18.40
C PHE A 365 -10.26 9.78 -17.39
N VAL A 366 -10.75 10.80 -16.69
CA VAL A 366 -10.13 11.37 -15.50
C VAL A 366 -11.02 11.11 -14.30
N VAL A 367 -10.46 10.47 -13.29
CA VAL A 367 -11.14 10.13 -12.03
C VAL A 367 -10.61 11.05 -10.93
N THR A 368 -11.46 11.91 -10.38
CA THR A 368 -11.04 12.89 -9.37
C THR A 368 -11.36 12.40 -7.97
N MET A 369 -10.33 12.30 -7.14
CA MET A 369 -10.42 11.90 -5.74
C MET A 369 -10.24 13.11 -4.82
N ALA A 370 -11.11 13.26 -3.82
CA ALA A 370 -11.01 14.33 -2.84
C ALA A 370 -11.46 13.91 -1.45
N PHE A 371 -11.15 14.73 -0.45
CA PHE A 371 -11.81 14.67 0.84
C PHE A 371 -13.13 15.42 0.78
N VAL A 372 -14.20 14.80 1.28
CA VAL A 372 -15.50 15.41 1.51
C VAL A 372 -15.81 15.22 3.00
N GLY A 373 -15.62 16.26 3.77
CA GLY A 373 -15.52 16.14 5.22
C GLY A 373 -14.29 15.34 5.61
N ASP A 374 -14.48 14.28 6.37
CA ASP A 374 -13.46 13.32 6.82
C ASP A 374 -13.30 12.10 5.89
N LYS A 375 -14.17 11.96 4.87
CA LYS A 375 -14.21 10.80 3.99
C LYS A 375 -13.49 11.05 2.66
N ARG A 376 -12.72 10.07 2.20
CA ARG A 376 -12.15 10.03 0.85
C ARG A 376 -13.22 9.61 -0.15
N ARG A 377 -13.47 10.41 -1.19
CA ARG A 377 -14.52 10.13 -2.19
C ARG A 377 -14.01 10.35 -3.62
N CYS A 378 -14.53 9.57 -4.55
CA CYS A 378 -14.48 9.90 -5.96
C CYS A 378 -15.53 10.99 -6.23
N VAL A 379 -15.10 12.21 -6.49
CA VAL A 379 -16.00 13.34 -6.67
C VAL A 379 -16.39 13.56 -8.13
N SER A 380 -15.62 13.02 -9.08
CA SER A 380 -16.03 13.00 -10.50
C SER A 380 -15.33 11.91 -11.30
N ILE A 381 -16.01 11.46 -12.35
CA ILE A 381 -15.44 10.73 -13.48
C ILE A 381 -15.79 11.52 -14.73
N ASP A 382 -14.77 12.06 -15.40
CA ASP A 382 -14.92 12.93 -16.56
C ASP A 382 -14.36 12.21 -17.80
N LEU A 383 -15.15 12.16 -18.90
CA LEU A 383 -14.76 11.63 -20.21
C LEU A 383 -14.04 12.74 -21.00
N VAL A 384 -12.86 12.46 -21.49
CA VAL A 384 -12.00 13.42 -22.22
C VAL A 384 -12.28 13.39 -23.74
N GLY A 385 -12.11 14.51 -24.39
CA GLY A 385 -12.20 14.62 -25.84
C GLY A 385 -13.65 14.61 -26.38
N THR A 386 -14.57 15.15 -25.62
CA THR A 386 -15.98 15.31 -26.01
C THR A 386 -16.21 16.58 -26.81
N ALA A 387 -17.33 16.67 -27.52
CA ALA A 387 -17.68 17.87 -28.29
C ALA A 387 -18.10 19.04 -27.39
N ASN A 388 -18.67 18.75 -26.23
CA ASN A 388 -19.15 19.70 -25.24
C ASN A 388 -18.69 19.33 -23.84
N GLY A 389 -18.82 20.26 -22.90
CA GLY A 389 -18.46 20.01 -21.49
C GLY A 389 -17.56 21.05 -20.91
N GLU A 390 -16.84 20.72 -19.83
CA GLU A 390 -15.84 21.60 -19.23
C GLU A 390 -14.62 21.70 -20.14
N ARG A 391 -14.18 22.91 -20.43
CA ARG A 391 -12.96 23.15 -21.22
C ARG A 391 -11.72 22.83 -20.39
N LEU A 392 -10.95 21.85 -20.82
CA LEU A 392 -9.69 21.43 -20.17
C LEU A 392 -8.53 22.30 -20.64
N VAL A 393 -8.22 22.26 -21.96
CA VAL A 393 -7.17 23.05 -22.58
C VAL A 393 -7.42 23.20 -24.07
N GLY A 394 -7.24 24.41 -24.61
CA GLY A 394 -7.50 24.67 -26.03
C GLY A 394 -8.93 24.28 -26.44
N ASN A 395 -9.05 23.36 -27.38
CA ASN A 395 -10.32 22.81 -27.87
C ASN A 395 -10.65 21.42 -27.28
N ILE A 396 -9.95 21.01 -26.21
CA ILE A 396 -10.24 19.75 -25.53
C ILE A 396 -11.23 20.02 -24.42
N PHE A 397 -12.33 19.29 -24.43
CA PHE A 397 -13.39 19.35 -23.46
C PHE A 397 -13.51 18.00 -22.76
N ALA A 398 -14.14 17.99 -21.57
CA ALA A 398 -14.52 16.79 -20.87
C ALA A 398 -15.99 16.85 -20.45
N SER A 399 -16.70 15.76 -20.68
CA SER A 399 -18.07 15.59 -20.17
C SER A 399 -18.02 14.90 -18.82
N ARG A 400 -18.67 15.48 -17.82
CA ARG A 400 -18.85 14.84 -16.53
C ARG A 400 -19.85 13.71 -16.66
N ILE A 401 -19.38 12.50 -16.40
CA ILE A 401 -20.20 11.27 -16.46
C ILE A 401 -20.83 10.98 -15.10
N VAL A 402 -20.03 11.08 -14.05
CA VAL A 402 -20.49 10.96 -12.67
C VAL A 402 -19.91 12.10 -11.86
N GLY A 403 -20.67 12.64 -10.93
CA GLY A 403 -20.24 13.73 -10.05
C GLY A 403 -20.81 13.62 -8.65
N PHE A 404 -20.29 14.46 -7.75
CA PHE A 404 -20.76 14.61 -6.38
C PHE A 404 -21.04 16.10 -6.11
N GLU A 405 -22.29 16.42 -5.84
CA GLU A 405 -22.75 17.78 -5.53
C GLU A 405 -23.82 17.72 -4.42
N ASP A 406 -23.81 18.70 -3.52
CA ASP A 406 -24.78 18.82 -2.42
C ASP A 406 -24.95 17.55 -1.58
N GLY A 407 -23.84 16.85 -1.32
CA GLY A 407 -23.86 15.63 -0.51
C GLY A 407 -24.36 14.38 -1.26
N LYS A 408 -24.65 14.46 -2.55
CA LYS A 408 -25.21 13.37 -3.35
C LYS A 408 -24.40 13.10 -4.61
N PHE A 409 -24.36 11.85 -4.99
CA PHE A 409 -23.84 11.43 -6.29
C PHE A 409 -24.91 11.57 -7.38
N PHE A 410 -24.46 11.93 -8.57
CA PHE A 410 -25.31 11.97 -9.77
C PHE A 410 -24.58 11.38 -10.97
N THR A 411 -25.35 10.93 -11.96
CA THR A 411 -24.85 10.49 -13.27
C THR A 411 -25.41 11.37 -14.37
N LYS A 412 -24.55 11.75 -15.32
CA LYS A 412 -24.91 12.50 -16.53
C LYS A 412 -24.18 11.91 -17.72
N ASN A 413 -24.68 12.15 -18.94
CA ASN A 413 -23.91 11.85 -20.17
C ASN A 413 -23.38 10.42 -20.31
N LEU A 414 -23.95 9.42 -19.63
CA LEU A 414 -23.53 8.01 -19.73
C LEU A 414 -23.49 7.51 -21.17
N LYS A 415 -24.37 8.05 -22.05
CA LYS A 415 -24.38 7.70 -23.47
C LYS A 415 -23.05 7.99 -24.15
N GLU A 416 -22.41 9.14 -23.89
CA GLU A 416 -21.09 9.49 -24.45
C GLU A 416 -20.00 8.52 -23.99
N ALA A 417 -20.04 8.07 -22.73
CA ALA A 417 -19.12 7.05 -22.22
C ALA A 417 -19.34 5.70 -22.90
N PHE A 418 -20.61 5.31 -23.12
CA PHE A 418 -20.94 4.06 -23.81
C PHE A 418 -20.54 4.11 -25.29
N GLU A 419 -20.69 5.26 -25.96
CA GLU A 419 -20.20 5.49 -27.34
C GLU A 419 -18.68 5.28 -27.40
N ARG A 420 -17.91 5.92 -26.51
CA ARG A 420 -16.45 5.76 -26.43
C ARG A 420 -16.02 4.30 -26.22
N MET A 421 -16.66 3.59 -25.30
CA MET A 421 -16.37 2.19 -25.03
C MET A 421 -16.82 1.27 -26.18
N GLY A 422 -17.95 1.61 -26.80
CA GLY A 422 -18.47 0.91 -27.98
C GLY A 422 -17.52 0.98 -29.18
N GLU A 423 -16.96 2.18 -29.45
CA GLU A 423 -15.94 2.39 -30.48
C GLU A 423 -14.69 1.52 -30.25
N LYS A 424 -14.18 1.48 -29.00
CA LYS A 424 -13.00 0.69 -28.65
C LYS A 424 -13.22 -0.82 -28.72
N SER A 425 -14.44 -1.27 -28.44
CA SER A 425 -14.77 -2.71 -28.40
C SER A 425 -15.55 -3.20 -29.63
N PHE A 426 -15.80 -2.34 -30.62
CA PHE A 426 -16.60 -2.63 -31.79
C PHE A 426 -18.02 -3.13 -31.44
N ARG A 427 -18.64 -2.54 -30.41
CA ARG A 427 -19.95 -2.88 -29.88
C ARG A 427 -20.94 -1.72 -29.99
N SER A 428 -22.23 -2.03 -30.14
CA SER A 428 -23.24 -1.00 -30.12
C SER A 428 -23.39 -0.36 -28.73
N VAL A 429 -23.82 0.90 -28.69
CA VAL A 429 -24.08 1.64 -27.45
C VAL A 429 -25.10 0.91 -26.56
N ASP A 430 -26.12 0.30 -27.15
CA ASP A 430 -27.12 -0.46 -26.40
C ASP A 430 -26.56 -1.74 -25.78
N ALA A 431 -25.62 -2.41 -26.45
CA ALA A 431 -24.96 -3.56 -25.90
C ALA A 431 -24.04 -3.17 -24.71
N VAL A 432 -23.33 -2.03 -24.81
CA VAL A 432 -22.49 -1.51 -23.71
C VAL A 432 -23.38 -1.05 -22.55
N ARG A 433 -24.51 -0.39 -22.80
CA ARG A 433 -25.47 0.01 -21.76
C ARG A 433 -26.03 -1.19 -21.01
N LYS A 434 -26.49 -2.21 -21.71
CA LYS A 434 -26.97 -3.45 -21.09
C LYS A 434 -25.92 -4.09 -20.20
N ASP A 435 -24.69 -4.12 -20.69
CA ASP A 435 -23.53 -4.64 -20.00
C ASP A 435 -23.23 -3.84 -18.71
N PHE A 436 -23.34 -2.52 -18.76
CA PHE A 436 -23.22 -1.66 -17.58
C PHE A 436 -24.28 -2.00 -16.51
N GLU A 437 -25.56 -2.09 -16.89
CA GLU A 437 -26.65 -2.41 -15.97
C GLU A 437 -26.48 -3.80 -15.34
N GLU A 438 -25.97 -4.78 -16.10
CA GLU A 438 -25.66 -6.12 -15.59
C GLU A 438 -24.53 -6.07 -14.56
N ARG A 439 -23.49 -5.25 -14.77
CA ARG A 439 -22.39 -5.10 -13.81
C ARG A 439 -22.79 -4.39 -12.54
N VAL A 440 -23.60 -3.35 -12.60
CA VAL A 440 -24.14 -2.71 -11.41
C VAL A 440 -24.84 -3.75 -10.52
N ARG A 441 -25.71 -4.59 -11.10
CA ARG A 441 -26.39 -5.67 -10.37
C ARG A 441 -25.45 -6.78 -9.91
N ALA A 442 -24.42 -7.09 -10.70
CA ALA A 442 -23.44 -8.13 -10.35
C ALA A 442 -22.60 -7.73 -9.15
N LEU A 443 -22.17 -6.46 -9.06
CA LEU A 443 -21.34 -5.96 -7.97
C LEU A 443 -21.97 -6.14 -6.59
N GLU A 444 -23.29 -6.13 -6.47
CA GLU A 444 -23.99 -6.40 -5.21
C GLU A 444 -23.70 -7.79 -4.62
N ARG A 445 -23.28 -8.74 -5.47
CA ARG A 445 -23.02 -10.15 -5.10
C ARG A 445 -21.54 -10.45 -4.91
N PHE A 446 -20.66 -9.52 -5.26
CA PHE A 446 -19.23 -9.75 -5.16
C PHE A 446 -18.75 -9.70 -3.70
N PRO A 447 -17.82 -10.60 -3.31
CA PRO A 447 -17.25 -10.61 -1.97
C PRO A 447 -16.24 -9.46 -1.78
N GLU A 448 -15.99 -9.10 -0.52
CA GLU A 448 -14.99 -8.10 -0.18
C GLU A 448 -13.56 -8.64 -0.21
N ASP A 449 -13.39 -9.92 0.10
CA ASP A 449 -12.08 -10.56 0.14
C ASP A 449 -11.43 -10.55 -1.25
N PRO A 450 -10.18 -10.05 -1.38
CA PRO A 450 -9.52 -9.89 -2.66
C PRO A 450 -9.41 -11.17 -3.50
N ARG A 451 -9.14 -12.31 -2.88
CA ARG A 451 -9.02 -13.60 -3.59
C ARG A 451 -10.36 -14.08 -4.10
N SER A 452 -11.38 -14.05 -3.25
CA SER A 452 -12.74 -14.45 -3.59
C SER A 452 -13.34 -13.52 -4.65
N PHE A 453 -13.10 -12.21 -4.53
CA PHE A 453 -13.49 -11.21 -5.54
C PHE A 453 -12.92 -11.57 -6.92
N PHE A 454 -11.61 -11.78 -6.98
CA PHE A 454 -10.93 -12.07 -8.25
C PHE A 454 -11.34 -13.41 -8.85
N GLY A 455 -11.56 -14.44 -8.02
CA GLY A 455 -12.12 -15.72 -8.46
C GLY A 455 -13.49 -15.57 -9.11
N MET A 456 -14.40 -14.81 -8.48
CA MET A 456 -15.74 -14.54 -9.02
C MET A 456 -15.69 -13.68 -10.30
N LEU A 457 -14.79 -12.71 -10.37
CA LEU A 457 -14.55 -11.92 -11.59
C LEU A 457 -14.12 -12.82 -12.76
N GLY A 458 -13.20 -13.75 -12.51
CA GLY A 458 -12.75 -14.71 -13.51
C GLY A 458 -13.88 -15.62 -14.02
N GLU A 459 -14.77 -16.07 -13.15
CA GLU A 459 -15.97 -16.82 -13.54
C GLU A 459 -16.93 -15.97 -14.38
N TYR A 460 -17.18 -14.74 -13.96
CA TYR A 460 -18.03 -13.80 -14.68
C TYR A 460 -17.52 -13.54 -16.10
N CYS A 461 -16.22 -13.29 -16.25
CA CYS A 461 -15.58 -13.07 -17.55
C CYS A 461 -15.64 -14.33 -18.45
N ARG A 462 -15.45 -15.55 -17.88
CA ARG A 462 -15.54 -16.81 -18.64
C ARG A 462 -16.94 -17.08 -19.18
N ARG A 463 -17.97 -16.86 -18.36
CA ARG A 463 -19.37 -17.07 -18.79
C ARG A 463 -19.74 -16.17 -19.97
N ARG A 464 -19.16 -14.96 -20.06
CA ARG A 464 -19.44 -14.00 -21.15
C ARG A 464 -18.66 -14.26 -22.43
N LYS A 465 -17.52 -14.94 -22.38
CA LYS A 465 -16.77 -15.37 -23.58
C LYS A 465 -17.42 -16.54 -24.30
N ASN A 466 -18.31 -17.27 -23.61
CA ASN A 466 -19.00 -18.43 -24.15
C ASN A 466 -20.41 -18.09 -24.69
N VAL A 467 -20.79 -16.83 -24.69
CA VAL A 467 -22.02 -16.28 -25.29
C VAL A 467 -21.64 -15.32 -26.42
#